data_6a1dbcf5a963611efef2f004969df69d
#
_entry.id   6a1dbcf5a963611efef2f004969df69d
#
_cell.length_a   1.000
_cell.length_b   1.000
_cell.length_c   1.000
_cell.angle_alpha   90.00
_cell.angle_beta   90.00
_cell.angle_gamma   90.00
#
_symmetry.space_group_name_H-M   'P 1'
#
loop_
_entity.id
_entity.type
_entity.pdbx_description
1 polymer ?
#
loop_
_entity_poly.entity_id
_entity_poly.type
_entity_poly.pdbx_seq_one_letter_code
_entity_poly.pdbx_strand_id
1 'polypeptide(L)'
;MKVKMKRTLTVTAFIGIAGLVLAGCSAGGSTEGGSDDSPSQIVVWVDADRGTVLKDAAAAFTKESGVEVKLVQKDFPKIQEEFIAQVPTGKGPDITIAAHDWLGNLVANGVVQPVELGDTAADYQPVAITAMSYDGKTYGVPYSIENIALVRNVDLAPTAPATFDEMVASGTASGTEFPFLVPVGPEADPYHLYPFQTSFGAPVFGTNADGSYNAGDLSIGNAGGEAYAGWLAQQGAAGTLSVNLTADIAKEKFNAGASPFFITGPWNVPDMVTAGLNISVDPIPSAGGQPAQPFVGVQGFVVSAKTKNALAATDFLTNYIGSEEVQTALYEIGGRAPALTAAFDAASSDPVIAGFGAVGATAVPMPNIPQMGKVWQYWGVTEAAIIEGQGDPAQLWQKMTADVQSAIG
;
A
#
# COMPACT_ATOMS: atom_id res chain seq x y z
N MET A 1 60.49 6.98 5.03
CA MET A 1 61.40 5.99 4.48
C MET A 1 60.79 5.46 3.19
N LYS A 2 61.37 5.84 2.04
CA LYS A 2 60.93 5.47 0.68
C LYS A 2 61.50 4.11 0.32
N VAL A 3 60.70 3.17 -0.20
CA VAL A 3 61.21 2.07 -1.00
C VAL A 3 60.36 1.91 -2.26
N LYS A 4 60.98 2.21 -3.40
CA LYS A 4 60.56 1.87 -4.78
C LYS A 4 61.11 0.50 -5.14
N MET A 5 60.32 -0.30 -5.87
CA MET A 5 60.87 -1.33 -6.79
C MET A 5 59.77 -1.70 -7.81
N LYS A 6 59.94 -1.33 -8.95
CA LYS A 6 60.47 -1.69 -10.29
C LYS A 6 59.73 -2.88 -10.94
N ARG A 7 59.29 -2.55 -12.15
CA ARG A 7 58.71 -3.35 -13.22
C ARG A 7 59.59 -4.48 -13.68
N THR A 8 58.97 -5.57 -14.19
CA THR A 8 59.52 -6.30 -15.31
C THR A 8 58.38 -6.84 -16.19
N LEU A 9 58.38 -6.43 -17.46
CA LEU A 9 57.63 -7.02 -18.58
C LEU A 9 58.36 -8.29 -19.02
N THR A 10 57.59 -9.34 -19.40
CA THR A 10 58.10 -10.39 -20.29
C THR A 10 57.04 -10.69 -21.33
N VAL A 11 57.36 -10.34 -22.57
CA VAL A 11 56.65 -10.68 -23.80
C VAL A 11 57.22 -12.03 -24.27
N THR A 12 56.36 -12.99 -24.60
CA THR A 12 56.76 -14.16 -25.41
C THR A 12 55.71 -14.40 -26.49
N ALA A 13 56.08 -14.13 -27.71
CA ALA A 13 55.39 -14.49 -28.94
C ALA A 13 55.76 -15.93 -29.33
N PHE A 14 54.80 -16.70 -29.80
CA PHE A 14 55.03 -17.85 -30.65
C PHE A 14 54.07 -17.93 -31.82
N ILE A 15 54.62 -18.07 -32.98
CA ILE A 15 54.09 -18.08 -34.34
C ILE A 15 53.81 -19.56 -34.77
N GLY A 16 52.69 -19.74 -35.49
CA GLY A 16 52.58 -20.65 -36.64
C GLY A 16 51.94 -22.00 -36.36
N ILE A 17 50.92 -22.36 -37.11
CA ILE A 17 51.00 -23.13 -38.37
C ILE A 17 49.57 -23.31 -38.91
N ALA A 18 49.41 -22.98 -40.19
CA ALA A 18 48.23 -23.21 -40.99
C ALA A 18 48.05 -24.71 -41.36
N GLY A 19 46.78 -25.15 -41.38
CA GLY A 19 46.36 -26.42 -41.92
C GLY A 19 45.02 -26.32 -42.62
N LEU A 20 44.96 -26.08 -43.89
CA LEU A 20 43.79 -26.25 -44.75
C LEU A 20 43.48 -27.74 -44.92
N VAL A 21 42.21 -28.12 -44.67
CA VAL A 21 41.69 -29.33 -45.34
C VAL A 21 40.26 -28.93 -45.83
N LEU A 22 40.08 -29.07 -47.16
CA LEU A 22 38.84 -28.89 -47.89
C LEU A 22 37.94 -30.14 -47.81
N ALA A 23 36.65 -29.83 -47.96
CA ALA A 23 35.60 -30.60 -48.64
C ALA A 23 34.78 -31.61 -47.82
N GLY A 24 33.49 -31.33 -47.78
CA GLY A 24 32.42 -32.25 -47.44
C GLY A 24 31.04 -31.56 -47.51
N CYS A 25 30.51 -31.32 -48.73
CA CYS A 25 29.10 -30.96 -48.89
C CYS A 25 28.23 -32.15 -48.48
N SER A 26 27.36 -31.94 -47.47
CA SER A 26 26.18 -32.76 -47.26
C SER A 26 25.01 -31.81 -46.94
N ALA A 27 24.06 -31.76 -47.86
CA ALA A 27 22.79 -31.07 -47.66
C ALA A 27 21.97 -31.81 -46.58
N GLY A 28 21.73 -31.12 -45.47
CA GLY A 28 20.87 -31.59 -44.42
C GLY A 28 20.17 -30.39 -43.81
N GLY A 29 18.84 -30.36 -43.88
CA GLY A 29 17.96 -29.25 -43.56
C GLY A 29 18.30 -28.52 -42.27
N SER A 30 18.42 -27.22 -42.35
CA SER A 30 18.33 -26.28 -41.25
C SER A 30 16.92 -26.34 -40.71
N THR A 31 16.70 -27.14 -39.67
CA THR A 31 15.68 -26.81 -38.67
C THR A 31 16.20 -25.53 -38.03
N GLU A 32 15.60 -24.41 -38.38
CA GLU A 32 15.60 -23.23 -37.54
C GLU A 32 15.07 -23.70 -36.18
N GLY A 33 15.98 -23.93 -35.24
CA GLY A 33 15.64 -24.00 -33.85
C GLY A 33 15.13 -22.61 -33.48
N GLY A 34 13.81 -22.43 -33.46
CA GLY A 34 13.22 -21.33 -32.72
C GLY A 34 13.81 -21.42 -31.33
N SER A 35 14.56 -20.42 -30.92
CA SER A 35 14.83 -20.19 -29.53
C SER A 35 13.45 -20.05 -28.89
N ASP A 36 13.07 -21.04 -28.10
CA ASP A 36 11.89 -20.97 -27.23
C ASP A 36 12.23 -19.87 -26.23
N ASP A 37 11.85 -18.63 -26.57
CA ASP A 37 12.02 -17.42 -25.75
C ASP A 37 10.93 -17.38 -24.68
N SER A 38 10.41 -18.55 -24.27
CA SER A 38 9.49 -18.66 -23.15
C SER A 38 10.23 -18.23 -21.89
N PRO A 39 9.66 -17.33 -21.10
CA PRO A 39 10.30 -16.89 -19.87
C PRO A 39 10.49 -18.08 -18.94
N SER A 40 11.69 -18.29 -18.47
CA SER A 40 11.97 -19.35 -17.50
C SER A 40 11.54 -18.98 -16.08
N GLN A 41 11.34 -17.69 -15.81
CA GLN A 41 11.02 -17.18 -14.48
C GLN A 41 10.36 -15.80 -14.57
N ILE A 42 9.34 -15.55 -13.72
CA ILE A 42 8.84 -14.22 -13.39
C ILE A 42 9.12 -13.89 -11.93
N VAL A 43 9.38 -12.62 -11.64
CA VAL A 43 9.68 -12.11 -10.29
C VAL A 43 8.50 -11.28 -9.79
N VAL A 44 8.01 -11.60 -8.61
CA VAL A 44 6.88 -10.90 -7.97
C VAL A 44 7.32 -10.31 -6.63
N TRP A 45 7.17 -9.00 -6.45
CA TRP A 45 7.41 -8.35 -5.16
C TRP A 45 6.13 -8.32 -4.34
N VAL A 46 6.22 -8.80 -3.12
CA VAL A 46 5.13 -8.89 -2.15
C VAL A 46 5.65 -8.62 -0.74
N ASP A 47 4.76 -8.32 0.18
CA ASP A 47 5.07 -8.37 1.61
C ASP A 47 4.93 -9.81 2.18
N ALA A 48 5.13 -9.95 3.48
CA ALA A 48 5.14 -11.26 4.14
C ALA A 48 3.78 -11.97 4.07
N ASP A 49 2.69 -11.22 4.32
CA ASP A 49 1.33 -11.77 4.40
C ASP A 49 0.88 -12.30 3.04
N ARG A 50 0.96 -11.45 2.02
CA ARG A 50 0.56 -11.81 0.65
C ARG A 50 1.50 -12.85 0.05
N GLY A 51 2.80 -12.77 0.36
CA GLY A 51 3.77 -13.77 -0.06
C GLY A 51 3.48 -15.17 0.46
N THR A 52 2.86 -15.28 1.64
CA THR A 52 2.46 -16.58 2.20
C THR A 52 1.32 -17.20 1.39
N VAL A 53 0.28 -16.41 1.06
CA VAL A 53 -0.85 -16.85 0.23
C VAL A 53 -0.42 -17.23 -1.18
N LEU A 54 0.40 -16.38 -1.81
CA LEU A 54 0.75 -16.57 -3.22
C LEU A 54 1.70 -17.75 -3.49
N LYS A 55 2.23 -18.42 -2.46
CA LYS A 55 3.09 -19.61 -2.65
C LYS A 55 2.38 -20.74 -3.40
N ASP A 56 1.13 -21.02 -3.05
CA ASP A 56 0.37 -22.10 -3.67
C ASP A 56 -0.03 -21.74 -5.11
N ALA A 57 -0.47 -20.52 -5.35
CA ALA A 57 -0.75 -19.99 -6.68
C ALA A 57 0.50 -20.00 -7.57
N ALA A 58 1.67 -19.61 -7.04
CA ALA A 58 2.95 -19.66 -7.72
C ALA A 58 3.36 -21.08 -8.11
N ALA A 59 3.16 -22.04 -7.20
CA ALA A 59 3.44 -23.46 -7.46
C ALA A 59 2.49 -24.04 -8.52
N ALA A 60 1.20 -23.70 -8.47
CA ALA A 60 0.21 -24.12 -9.44
C ALA A 60 0.54 -23.58 -10.84
N PHE A 61 0.82 -22.28 -10.95
CA PHE A 61 1.25 -21.65 -12.22
C PHE A 61 2.52 -22.29 -12.80
N THR A 62 3.54 -22.49 -11.95
CA THR A 62 4.79 -23.11 -12.37
C THR A 62 4.57 -24.51 -12.92
N LYS A 63 3.71 -25.30 -12.25
CA LYS A 63 3.39 -26.66 -12.67
C LYS A 63 2.68 -26.70 -14.03
N GLU A 64 1.79 -25.74 -14.28
CA GLU A 64 0.96 -25.72 -15.50
C GLU A 64 1.69 -25.08 -16.67
N SER A 65 2.33 -23.93 -16.47
CA SER A 65 2.99 -23.14 -17.52
C SER A 65 4.44 -23.54 -17.78
N GLY A 66 5.10 -24.18 -16.82
CA GLY A 66 6.56 -24.40 -16.84
C GLY A 66 7.40 -23.15 -16.50
N VAL A 67 6.75 -22.01 -16.21
CA VAL A 67 7.42 -20.76 -15.84
C VAL A 67 7.52 -20.67 -14.33
N GLU A 68 8.72 -20.51 -13.79
CA GLU A 68 8.95 -20.35 -12.35
C GLU A 68 8.39 -18.99 -11.87
N VAL A 69 7.69 -18.97 -10.74
CA VAL A 69 7.30 -17.73 -10.04
C VAL A 69 8.17 -17.54 -8.80
N LYS A 70 9.01 -16.53 -8.82
CA LYS A 70 9.87 -16.16 -7.70
C LYS A 70 9.22 -15.05 -6.88
N LEU A 71 8.72 -15.36 -5.69
CA LEU A 71 8.23 -14.38 -4.73
C LEU A 71 9.42 -13.74 -3.99
N VAL A 72 9.49 -12.42 -4.01
CA VAL A 72 10.51 -11.64 -3.30
C VAL A 72 9.82 -10.78 -2.27
N GLN A 73 10.09 -11.09 -1.00
CA GLN A 73 9.52 -10.34 0.11
C GLN A 73 10.16 -8.95 0.21
N LYS A 74 9.31 -7.95 0.36
CA LYS A 74 9.65 -6.54 0.51
C LYS A 74 8.91 -5.94 1.68
N ASP A 75 9.43 -4.85 2.20
CA ASP A 75 8.75 -3.99 3.17
C ASP A 75 7.74 -3.10 2.41
N PHE A 76 6.44 -3.27 2.66
CA PHE A 76 5.37 -2.64 1.88
C PHE A 76 5.55 -1.11 1.72
N PRO A 77 5.85 -0.32 2.77
CA PRO A 77 6.05 1.11 2.62
C PRO A 77 7.19 1.53 1.68
N LYS A 78 8.15 0.63 1.40
CA LYS A 78 9.30 0.89 0.52
C LYS A 78 9.10 0.43 -0.91
N ILE A 79 8.08 -0.38 -1.17
CA ILE A 79 7.89 -1.00 -2.51
C ILE A 79 7.77 0.06 -3.59
N GLN A 80 6.97 1.11 -3.39
CA GLN A 80 6.75 2.15 -4.40
C GLN A 80 8.07 2.82 -4.82
N GLU A 81 8.86 3.28 -3.86
CA GLU A 81 10.14 3.96 -4.12
C GLU A 81 11.12 3.03 -4.82
N GLU A 82 11.27 1.81 -4.29
CA GLU A 82 12.18 0.82 -4.87
C GLU A 82 11.77 0.41 -6.29
N PHE A 83 10.46 0.26 -6.55
CA PHE A 83 9.94 -0.10 -7.86
C PHE A 83 10.22 0.99 -8.89
N ILE A 84 9.90 2.26 -8.56
CA ILE A 84 10.20 3.42 -9.41
C ILE A 84 11.71 3.51 -9.70
N ALA A 85 12.56 3.28 -8.72
CA ALA A 85 14.00 3.35 -8.88
C ALA A 85 14.60 2.17 -9.69
N GLN A 86 14.06 0.96 -9.53
CA GLN A 86 14.68 -0.24 -10.08
C GLN A 86 14.16 -0.64 -11.47
N VAL A 87 12.88 -0.40 -11.79
CA VAL A 87 12.28 -0.76 -13.08
C VAL A 87 13.03 -0.15 -14.26
N PRO A 88 13.36 1.17 -14.29
CA PRO A 88 14.09 1.76 -15.41
C PRO A 88 15.49 1.17 -15.64
N THR A 89 16.09 0.58 -14.59
CA THR A 89 17.42 -0.04 -14.65
C THR A 89 17.38 -1.51 -15.09
N GLY A 90 16.18 -2.07 -15.30
CA GLY A 90 15.98 -3.49 -15.61
C GLY A 90 16.22 -4.44 -14.42
N LYS A 91 16.26 -3.93 -13.18
CA LYS A 91 16.42 -4.71 -11.94
C LYS A 91 15.12 -4.86 -11.16
N GLY A 92 14.04 -4.23 -11.61
CA GLY A 92 12.72 -4.36 -11.01
C GLY A 92 12.09 -5.74 -11.22
N PRO A 93 10.97 -6.04 -10.55
CA PRO A 93 10.21 -7.27 -10.73
C PRO A 93 9.40 -7.23 -12.02
N ASP A 94 8.76 -8.36 -12.38
CA ASP A 94 7.75 -8.41 -13.44
C ASP A 94 6.39 -7.96 -12.92
N ILE A 95 6.05 -8.31 -11.66
CA ILE A 95 4.81 -7.93 -10.98
C ILE A 95 5.16 -7.37 -9.60
N THR A 96 4.41 -6.38 -9.14
CA THR A 96 4.46 -5.93 -7.75
C THR A 96 3.08 -5.64 -7.20
N ILE A 97 2.94 -5.82 -5.88
CA ILE A 97 1.79 -5.24 -5.17
C ILE A 97 1.86 -3.72 -5.21
N ALA A 98 0.70 -3.07 -5.27
CA ALA A 98 0.58 -1.62 -5.23
C ALA A 98 -0.72 -1.18 -4.54
N ALA A 99 -0.64 -0.09 -3.79
CA ALA A 99 -1.83 0.65 -3.39
C ALA A 99 -2.27 1.56 -4.55
N HIS A 100 -3.58 1.76 -4.70
CA HIS A 100 -4.13 2.49 -5.85
C HIS A 100 -3.70 3.97 -5.92
N ASP A 101 -3.44 4.61 -4.77
CA ASP A 101 -2.95 6.00 -4.71
C ASP A 101 -1.54 6.16 -5.31
N TRP A 102 -0.78 5.06 -5.44
CA TRP A 102 0.52 5.08 -6.12
C TRP A 102 0.38 5.18 -7.64
N LEU A 103 -0.79 4.81 -8.18
CA LEU A 103 -0.97 4.54 -9.61
C LEU A 103 -0.61 5.74 -10.47
N GLY A 104 -1.08 6.95 -10.12
CA GLY A 104 -0.75 8.16 -10.87
C GLY A 104 0.75 8.42 -10.93
N ASN A 105 1.46 8.20 -9.81
CA ASN A 105 2.92 8.34 -9.75
C ASN A 105 3.65 7.24 -10.55
N LEU A 106 3.18 5.99 -10.48
CA LEU A 106 3.76 4.88 -11.24
C LEU A 106 3.61 5.09 -12.75
N VAL A 107 2.44 5.56 -13.19
CA VAL A 107 2.17 5.89 -14.61
C VAL A 107 3.01 7.08 -15.07
N ALA A 108 3.09 8.14 -14.27
CA ALA A 108 3.90 9.33 -14.60
C ALA A 108 5.39 9.00 -14.74
N ASN A 109 5.90 8.02 -13.97
CA ASN A 109 7.29 7.52 -14.08
C ASN A 109 7.48 6.48 -15.18
N GLY A 110 6.40 6.03 -15.87
CA GLY A 110 6.47 5.05 -16.96
C GLY A 110 6.96 3.67 -16.51
N VAL A 111 6.68 3.29 -15.25
CA VAL A 111 7.16 2.03 -14.67
C VAL A 111 6.12 0.90 -14.68
N VAL A 112 4.85 1.21 -14.97
CA VAL A 112 3.76 0.23 -15.09
C VAL A 112 3.20 0.23 -16.51
N GLN A 113 2.61 -0.88 -16.93
CA GLN A 113 1.88 -1.02 -18.19
C GLN A 113 0.41 -1.34 -17.92
N PRO A 114 -0.50 -0.97 -18.85
CA PRO A 114 -1.91 -1.35 -18.74
C PRO A 114 -2.09 -2.87 -18.70
N VAL A 115 -3.13 -3.30 -17.99
CA VAL A 115 -3.59 -4.70 -17.92
C VAL A 115 -5.02 -4.74 -18.49
N GLU A 116 -5.21 -5.53 -19.53
CA GLU A 116 -6.52 -5.70 -20.17
C GLU A 116 -7.28 -6.81 -19.44
N LEU A 117 -8.30 -6.43 -18.68
CA LEU A 117 -9.17 -7.39 -17.98
C LEU A 117 -10.33 -7.88 -18.88
N GLY A 118 -10.64 -7.17 -19.96
CA GLY A 118 -11.75 -7.54 -20.83
C GLY A 118 -13.08 -7.65 -20.07
N ASP A 119 -13.85 -8.71 -20.36
CA ASP A 119 -15.15 -8.93 -19.74
C ASP A 119 -15.04 -9.26 -18.23
N THR A 120 -13.89 -9.76 -17.76
CA THR A 120 -13.69 -10.11 -16.35
C THR A 120 -13.63 -8.88 -15.43
N ALA A 121 -13.46 -7.68 -15.98
CA ALA A 121 -13.56 -6.44 -15.20
C ALA A 121 -14.92 -6.30 -14.48
N ALA A 122 -15.99 -6.86 -15.06
CA ALA A 122 -17.34 -6.82 -14.47
C ALA A 122 -17.50 -7.77 -13.26
N ASP A 123 -16.55 -8.68 -13.04
CA ASP A 123 -16.58 -9.61 -11.90
C ASP A 123 -16.07 -8.95 -10.60
N TYR A 124 -15.45 -7.78 -10.71
CA TYR A 124 -14.93 -7.02 -9.58
C TYR A 124 -15.89 -5.94 -9.08
N GLN A 125 -15.75 -5.56 -7.82
CA GLN A 125 -16.44 -4.40 -7.28
C GLN A 125 -16.08 -3.13 -8.11
N PRO A 126 -17.09 -2.33 -8.56
CA PRO A 126 -16.83 -1.19 -9.44
C PRO A 126 -15.81 -0.18 -8.89
N VAL A 127 -15.82 0.04 -7.56
CA VAL A 127 -14.85 0.93 -6.90
C VAL A 127 -13.41 0.43 -7.05
N ALA A 128 -13.20 -0.89 -7.03
CA ALA A 128 -11.88 -1.49 -7.15
C ALA A 128 -11.30 -1.31 -8.56
N ILE A 129 -12.11 -1.49 -9.60
CA ILE A 129 -11.70 -1.22 -11.00
C ILE A 129 -11.43 0.26 -11.21
N THR A 130 -12.31 1.14 -10.70
CA THR A 130 -12.11 2.59 -10.79
C THR A 130 -10.81 3.02 -10.14
N ALA A 131 -10.50 2.50 -8.94
CA ALA A 131 -9.29 2.82 -8.21
C ALA A 131 -8.01 2.34 -8.94
N MET A 132 -8.04 1.16 -9.58
CA MET A 132 -6.92 0.61 -10.35
C MET A 132 -6.86 1.14 -11.79
N SER A 133 -7.67 2.16 -12.12
CA SER A 133 -7.69 2.82 -13.43
C SER A 133 -7.14 4.24 -13.34
N TYR A 134 -6.39 4.62 -14.37
CA TYR A 134 -5.82 5.96 -14.54
C TYR A 134 -5.85 6.34 -16.01
N ASP A 135 -6.32 7.55 -16.32
CA ASP A 135 -6.45 8.06 -17.70
C ASP A 135 -7.16 7.06 -18.63
N GLY A 136 -8.28 6.50 -18.16
CA GLY A 136 -9.15 5.58 -18.91
C GLY A 136 -8.57 4.18 -19.16
N LYS A 137 -7.48 3.80 -18.50
CA LYS A 137 -6.86 2.47 -18.61
C LYS A 137 -6.74 1.82 -17.25
N THR A 138 -6.99 0.51 -17.17
CA THR A 138 -6.72 -0.29 -15.99
C THR A 138 -5.25 -0.70 -15.96
N TYR A 139 -4.58 -0.62 -14.80
CA TYR A 139 -3.15 -0.89 -14.67
C TYR A 139 -2.83 -2.07 -13.76
N GLY A 140 -3.84 -2.71 -13.18
CA GLY A 140 -3.61 -3.86 -12.32
C GLY A 140 -4.88 -4.65 -12.03
N VAL A 141 -4.71 -5.80 -11.40
CA VAL A 141 -5.79 -6.62 -10.85
C VAL A 141 -5.98 -6.25 -9.38
N PRO A 142 -7.13 -5.66 -9.01
CA PRO A 142 -7.42 -5.39 -7.61
C PRO A 142 -7.65 -6.72 -6.86
N TYR A 143 -7.22 -6.78 -5.60
CA TYR A 143 -7.53 -7.96 -4.78
C TYR A 143 -8.27 -7.60 -3.49
N SER A 144 -8.16 -6.36 -3.00
CA SER A 144 -8.86 -5.95 -1.78
C SER A 144 -9.31 -4.51 -1.78
N ILE A 145 -10.37 -4.26 -1.00
CA ILE A 145 -10.87 -2.94 -0.63
C ILE A 145 -10.68 -2.81 0.88
N GLU A 146 -10.18 -1.67 1.33
CA GLU A 146 -9.89 -1.44 2.75
C GLU A 146 -10.14 -0.01 3.17
N ASN A 147 -10.45 0.19 4.44
CA ASN A 147 -10.46 1.46 5.15
C ASN A 147 -10.06 1.20 6.61
N ILE A 148 -9.67 2.24 7.32
CA ILE A 148 -9.52 2.15 8.77
C ILE A 148 -10.84 2.46 9.45
N ALA A 149 -10.98 1.97 10.69
CA ALA A 149 -12.14 2.16 11.55
C ALA A 149 -11.70 2.19 13.02
N LEU A 150 -12.63 2.42 13.92
CA LEU A 150 -12.43 2.20 15.35
C LEU A 150 -12.67 0.71 15.64
N VAL A 151 -11.62 -0.04 15.93
CA VAL A 151 -11.76 -1.40 16.47
C VAL A 151 -11.83 -1.30 17.97
N ARG A 152 -12.92 -1.81 18.53
CA ARG A 152 -13.22 -1.74 19.96
C ARG A 152 -13.17 -3.13 20.60
N ASN A 153 -12.45 -3.27 21.71
CA ASN A 153 -12.55 -4.44 22.58
C ASN A 153 -13.83 -4.30 23.44
N VAL A 154 -14.84 -5.10 23.10
CA VAL A 154 -16.18 -5.04 23.70
C VAL A 154 -16.17 -5.35 25.19
N ASP A 155 -15.24 -6.21 25.63
CA ASP A 155 -15.12 -6.60 27.04
C ASP A 155 -14.56 -5.46 27.92
N LEU A 156 -13.78 -4.56 27.32
CA LEU A 156 -13.22 -3.37 28.01
C LEU A 156 -14.10 -2.11 27.84
N ALA A 157 -14.79 -1.98 26.72
CA ALA A 157 -15.70 -0.89 26.41
C ALA A 157 -16.98 -1.41 25.74
N PRO A 158 -18.05 -1.70 26.47
CA PRO A 158 -19.28 -2.28 25.92
C PRO A 158 -20.00 -1.36 24.93
N THR A 159 -19.77 -0.04 25.00
CA THR A 159 -20.46 0.97 24.17
C THR A 159 -19.48 1.71 23.28
N ALA A 160 -19.84 1.91 22.00
CA ALA A 160 -19.08 2.73 21.08
C ALA A 160 -19.16 4.21 21.47
N PRO A 161 -18.03 4.95 21.48
CA PRO A 161 -18.01 6.39 21.75
C PRO A 161 -18.55 7.18 20.55
N ALA A 162 -19.31 8.25 20.80
CA ALA A 162 -19.84 9.12 19.75
C ALA A 162 -18.88 10.26 19.40
N THR A 163 -18.01 10.67 20.33
CA THR A 163 -17.03 11.75 20.16
C THR A 163 -15.62 11.30 20.57
N PHE A 164 -14.61 12.04 20.11
CA PHE A 164 -13.22 11.81 20.54
C PHE A 164 -13.07 11.95 22.07
N ASP A 165 -13.70 12.96 22.66
CA ASP A 165 -13.62 13.17 24.10
C ASP A 165 -14.27 12.01 24.88
N GLU A 166 -15.39 11.46 24.39
CA GLU A 166 -16.00 10.26 24.97
C GLU A 166 -15.11 9.03 24.83
N MET A 167 -14.41 8.88 23.71
CA MET A 167 -13.44 7.80 23.50
C MET A 167 -12.31 7.88 24.53
N VAL A 168 -11.70 9.05 24.69
CA VAL A 168 -10.63 9.28 25.66
C VAL A 168 -11.14 9.08 27.10
N ALA A 169 -12.31 9.63 27.45
CA ALA A 169 -12.89 9.50 28.79
C ALA A 169 -13.23 8.04 29.13
N SER A 170 -13.87 7.33 28.21
CA SER A 170 -14.22 5.91 28.37
C SER A 170 -12.96 5.04 28.46
N GLY A 171 -11.98 5.30 27.60
CA GLY A 171 -10.72 4.60 27.61
C GLY A 171 -9.94 4.82 28.92
N THR A 172 -9.90 6.04 29.42
CA THR A 172 -9.28 6.34 30.74
C THR A 172 -10.03 5.64 31.87
N ALA A 173 -11.36 5.60 31.83
CA ALA A 173 -12.19 4.94 32.84
C ALA A 173 -12.02 3.41 32.82
N SER A 174 -11.59 2.80 31.74
CA SER A 174 -11.31 1.36 31.68
C SER A 174 -10.13 0.92 32.55
N GLY A 175 -9.27 1.86 32.95
CA GLY A 175 -8.07 1.59 33.76
C GLY A 175 -6.95 0.89 33.00
N THR A 176 -7.01 0.84 31.68
CA THR A 176 -5.96 0.29 30.80
C THR A 176 -4.80 1.27 30.63
N GLU A 177 -3.67 0.80 30.09
CA GLU A 177 -2.45 1.60 29.89
C GLU A 177 -2.68 2.78 28.94
N PHE A 178 -3.46 2.57 27.88
CA PHE A 178 -3.78 3.58 26.87
C PHE A 178 -5.29 3.80 26.80
N PRO A 179 -5.76 5.06 26.78
CA PRO A 179 -7.19 5.35 26.56
C PRO A 179 -7.66 4.94 25.16
N PHE A 180 -6.83 5.07 24.16
CA PHE A 180 -6.97 4.53 22.81
C PHE A 180 -5.60 4.38 22.16
N LEU A 181 -5.54 3.64 21.06
CA LEU A 181 -4.35 3.44 20.26
C LEU A 181 -4.62 3.92 18.83
N VAL A 182 -3.66 4.63 18.27
CA VAL A 182 -3.55 4.98 16.85
C VAL A 182 -2.07 5.00 16.49
N PRO A 183 -1.65 4.36 15.38
CA PRO A 183 -0.26 4.47 14.94
C PRO A 183 0.11 5.92 14.66
N VAL A 184 1.25 6.34 15.17
CA VAL A 184 1.88 7.62 14.86
C VAL A 184 3.27 7.36 14.30
N GLY A 185 4.20 6.84 15.11
CA GLY A 185 5.58 6.58 14.68
C GLY A 185 6.42 7.86 14.57
N PRO A 186 7.72 7.72 14.28
CA PRO A 186 8.67 8.85 14.27
C PRO A 186 8.42 9.89 13.15
N GLU A 187 7.78 9.48 12.07
CA GLU A 187 7.44 10.35 10.92
C GLU A 187 5.95 10.63 10.86
N ALA A 188 5.21 10.33 11.92
CA ALA A 188 3.77 10.23 12.00
C ALA A 188 3.15 9.29 10.95
N ASP A 189 1.86 9.06 11.06
CA ASP A 189 1.10 8.24 10.12
C ASP A 189 -0.18 8.99 9.69
N PRO A 190 -0.06 9.86 8.67
CA PRO A 190 -1.19 10.65 8.21
C PRO A 190 -2.37 9.80 7.73
N TYR A 191 -2.14 8.57 7.25
CA TYR A 191 -3.21 7.68 6.84
C TYR A 191 -4.14 7.32 8.01
N HIS A 192 -3.56 6.96 9.16
CA HIS A 192 -4.33 6.66 10.37
C HIS A 192 -4.86 7.91 11.08
N LEU A 193 -4.21 9.07 10.92
CA LEU A 193 -4.63 10.33 11.51
C LEU A 193 -5.65 11.10 10.65
N TYR A 194 -5.77 10.77 9.35
CA TYR A 194 -6.64 11.46 8.40
C TYR A 194 -8.12 11.57 8.81
N PRO A 195 -8.76 10.57 9.42
CA PRO A 195 -10.15 10.73 9.87
C PRO A 195 -10.33 11.88 10.88
N PHE A 196 -9.34 12.08 11.74
CA PHE A 196 -9.38 13.25 12.63
C PHE A 196 -9.25 14.55 11.84
N GLN A 197 -8.33 14.62 10.87
CA GLN A 197 -8.17 15.79 10.00
C GLN A 197 -9.48 16.13 9.25
N THR A 198 -10.14 15.13 8.66
CA THR A 198 -11.42 15.36 7.96
C THR A 198 -12.51 15.84 8.90
N SER A 199 -12.47 15.43 10.17
CA SER A 199 -13.43 15.91 11.17
C SER A 199 -13.31 17.42 11.45
N PHE A 200 -12.21 18.07 11.08
CA PHE A 200 -12.03 19.53 11.07
C PHE A 200 -12.39 20.16 9.71
N GLY A 201 -12.82 19.36 8.73
CA GLY A 201 -13.15 19.85 7.38
C GLY A 201 -11.93 20.15 6.50
N ALA A 202 -10.84 19.41 6.68
CA ALA A 202 -9.59 19.58 5.94
C ALA A 202 -9.28 18.34 5.07
N PRO A 203 -9.96 18.13 3.93
CA PRO A 203 -9.53 17.10 2.97
C PRO A 203 -8.17 17.48 2.38
N VAL A 204 -7.48 16.49 1.77
CA VAL A 204 -6.16 16.77 1.13
C VAL A 204 -6.34 17.68 -0.08
N PHE A 205 -7.21 17.29 -1.00
CA PHE A 205 -7.54 18.06 -2.20
C PHE A 205 -9.04 18.35 -2.23
N GLY A 206 -9.42 19.45 -2.88
CA GLY A 206 -10.79 19.67 -3.30
C GLY A 206 -11.19 18.75 -4.45
N THR A 207 -12.49 18.71 -4.75
CA THR A 207 -13.06 17.90 -5.83
C THR A 207 -13.69 18.76 -6.92
N ASN A 208 -13.60 18.30 -8.15
CA ASN A 208 -14.32 18.86 -9.29
C ASN A 208 -15.81 18.48 -9.23
N ALA A 209 -16.63 19.09 -10.10
CA ALA A 209 -18.08 18.84 -10.16
C ALA A 209 -18.44 17.37 -10.52
N ASP A 210 -17.53 16.64 -11.15
CA ASP A 210 -17.69 15.22 -11.48
C ASP A 210 -17.20 14.27 -10.37
N GLY A 211 -16.74 14.82 -9.23
CA GLY A 211 -16.23 14.06 -8.09
C GLY A 211 -14.75 13.67 -8.19
N SER A 212 -14.06 13.97 -9.29
CA SER A 212 -12.60 13.76 -9.41
C SER A 212 -11.82 14.75 -8.56
N TYR A 213 -10.60 14.38 -8.13
CA TYR A 213 -9.75 15.28 -7.37
C TYR A 213 -9.21 16.43 -8.22
N ASN A 214 -9.27 17.63 -7.66
CA ASN A 214 -8.70 18.83 -8.25
C ASN A 214 -7.26 19.03 -7.74
N ALA A 215 -6.28 18.65 -8.55
CA ALA A 215 -4.86 18.82 -8.22
C ALA A 215 -4.43 20.27 -7.95
N GLY A 216 -5.19 21.25 -8.47
CA GLY A 216 -4.95 22.69 -8.24
C GLY A 216 -5.56 23.22 -6.93
N ASP A 217 -6.37 22.44 -6.23
CA ASP A 217 -7.02 22.81 -4.97
C ASP A 217 -6.45 21.98 -3.82
N LEU A 218 -5.33 22.44 -3.24
CA LEU A 218 -4.70 21.82 -2.07
C LEU A 218 -5.46 22.23 -0.81
N SER A 219 -6.62 21.60 -0.57
CA SER A 219 -7.56 21.93 0.51
C SER A 219 -7.02 21.64 1.91
N ILE A 220 -5.97 20.84 2.06
CA ILE A 220 -5.30 20.54 3.34
C ILE A 220 -4.85 21.82 4.07
N GLY A 221 -4.56 22.89 3.33
CA GLY A 221 -4.12 24.19 3.88
C GLY A 221 -5.24 25.13 4.30
N ASN A 222 -6.51 24.70 4.33
CA ASN A 222 -7.62 25.53 4.74
C ASN A 222 -7.63 25.79 6.26
N ALA A 223 -8.60 26.60 6.74
CA ALA A 223 -8.75 26.89 8.17
C ALA A 223 -8.99 25.64 9.04
N GLY A 224 -9.62 24.60 8.49
CA GLY A 224 -9.77 23.29 9.15
C GLY A 224 -8.44 22.61 9.38
N GLY A 225 -7.52 22.69 8.41
CA GLY A 225 -6.16 22.14 8.55
C GLY A 225 -5.35 22.85 9.65
N GLU A 226 -5.46 24.18 9.75
CA GLU A 226 -4.82 24.93 10.86
C GLU A 226 -5.44 24.55 12.22
N ALA A 227 -6.77 24.37 12.30
CA ALA A 227 -7.44 23.92 13.51
C ALA A 227 -7.01 22.49 13.90
N TYR A 228 -6.89 21.60 12.92
CA TYR A 228 -6.37 20.25 13.13
C TYR A 228 -4.92 20.26 13.65
N ALA A 229 -4.05 21.10 13.10
CA ALA A 229 -2.68 21.27 13.59
C ALA A 229 -2.65 21.69 15.07
N GLY A 230 -3.53 22.63 15.46
CA GLY A 230 -3.71 23.03 16.86
C GLY A 230 -4.16 21.87 17.75
N TRP A 231 -5.08 21.03 17.26
CA TRP A 231 -5.52 19.83 17.95
C TRP A 231 -4.40 18.80 18.10
N LEU A 232 -3.59 18.54 17.05
CA LEU A 232 -2.42 17.66 17.14
C LEU A 232 -1.45 18.08 18.24
N ALA A 233 -1.13 19.38 18.30
CA ALA A 233 -0.25 19.94 19.33
C ALA A 233 -0.85 19.74 20.75
N GLN A 234 -2.16 19.92 20.90
CA GLN A 234 -2.85 19.67 22.17
C GLN A 234 -2.78 18.19 22.56
N GLN A 235 -3.00 17.26 21.62
CA GLN A 235 -2.96 15.82 21.91
C GLN A 235 -1.52 15.36 22.22
N GLY A 236 -0.51 15.89 21.52
CA GLY A 236 0.89 15.65 21.80
C GLY A 236 1.28 16.11 23.21
N ALA A 237 0.90 17.35 23.58
CA ALA A 237 1.15 17.91 24.91
C ALA A 237 0.44 17.14 26.05
N ALA A 238 -0.76 16.59 25.74
CA ALA A 238 -1.52 15.75 26.68
C ALA A 238 -0.96 14.32 26.78
N GLY A 239 -0.06 13.90 25.88
CA GLY A 239 0.46 12.54 25.78
C GLY A 239 -0.53 11.52 25.22
N THR A 240 -1.66 11.96 24.65
CA THR A 240 -2.65 11.12 23.99
C THR A 240 -2.21 10.66 22.61
N LEU A 241 -1.42 11.47 21.92
CA LEU A 241 -0.68 11.09 20.70
C LEU A 241 0.82 11.09 20.99
N SER A 242 1.55 10.11 20.47
CA SER A 242 2.98 9.99 20.67
C SER A 242 3.67 9.39 19.47
N VAL A 243 4.75 10.03 19.01
CA VAL A 243 5.62 9.51 17.94
C VAL A 243 6.33 8.20 18.33
N ASN A 244 6.34 7.83 19.60
CA ASN A 244 6.86 6.55 20.06
C ASN A 244 5.89 5.38 19.84
N LEU A 245 4.63 5.65 19.51
CA LEU A 245 3.61 4.63 19.25
C LEU A 245 3.63 4.23 17.77
N THR A 246 4.47 3.24 17.45
CA THR A 246 4.52 2.67 16.07
C THR A 246 3.35 1.71 15.85
N ALA A 247 3.11 1.36 14.57
CA ALA A 247 2.06 0.40 14.20
C ALA A 247 2.24 -0.96 14.91
N ASP A 248 3.46 -1.46 14.99
CA ASP A 248 3.76 -2.73 15.67
C ASP A 248 3.51 -2.65 17.17
N ILE A 249 3.92 -1.56 17.83
CA ILE A 249 3.67 -1.34 19.25
C ILE A 249 2.18 -1.21 19.53
N ALA A 250 1.44 -0.43 18.72
CA ALA A 250 -0.01 -0.27 18.87
C ALA A 250 -0.74 -1.61 18.74
N LYS A 251 -0.39 -2.42 17.73
CA LYS A 251 -0.94 -3.76 17.52
C LYS A 251 -0.63 -4.68 18.72
N GLU A 252 0.62 -4.75 19.17
CA GLU A 252 1.02 -5.56 20.32
C GLU A 252 0.25 -5.18 21.58
N LYS A 253 0.16 -3.87 21.87
CA LYS A 253 -0.54 -3.35 23.04
C LYS A 253 -2.05 -3.64 23.00
N PHE A 254 -2.68 -3.48 21.84
CA PHE A 254 -4.10 -3.80 21.70
C PHE A 254 -4.36 -5.29 21.91
N ASN A 255 -3.58 -6.16 21.27
CA ASN A 255 -3.69 -7.61 21.41
C ASN A 255 -3.43 -8.10 22.85
N ALA A 256 -2.64 -7.36 23.63
CA ALA A 256 -2.42 -7.60 25.06
C ALA A 256 -3.54 -7.04 25.97
N GLY A 257 -4.59 -6.41 25.41
CA GLY A 257 -5.68 -5.80 26.20
C GLY A 257 -5.28 -4.50 26.90
N ALA A 258 -4.21 -3.83 26.46
CA ALA A 258 -3.71 -2.59 27.08
C ALA A 258 -4.51 -1.34 26.65
N SER A 259 -5.51 -1.48 25.80
CA SER A 259 -6.43 -0.40 25.39
C SER A 259 -7.79 -0.96 25.00
N PRO A 260 -8.91 -0.25 25.25
CA PRO A 260 -10.21 -0.63 24.76
C PRO A 260 -10.46 -0.26 23.28
N PHE A 261 -9.64 0.63 22.70
CA PHE A 261 -9.85 1.19 21.37
C PHE A 261 -8.58 1.18 20.54
N PHE A 262 -8.69 0.78 19.28
CA PHE A 262 -7.60 0.86 18.31
C PHE A 262 -8.11 1.35 16.96
N ILE A 263 -7.59 2.49 16.51
CA ILE A 263 -7.87 3.00 15.16
C ILE A 263 -6.93 2.31 14.20
N THR A 264 -7.46 1.40 13.39
CA THR A 264 -6.68 0.56 12.49
C THR A 264 -7.54 -0.02 11.37
N GLY A 265 -6.89 -0.70 10.44
CA GLY A 265 -7.57 -1.40 9.35
C GLY A 265 -7.75 -2.89 9.59
N PRO A 266 -8.39 -3.58 8.64
CA PRO A 266 -8.75 -4.99 8.76
C PRO A 266 -7.53 -5.93 8.83
N TRP A 267 -6.36 -5.49 8.36
CA TRP A 267 -5.11 -6.28 8.37
C TRP A 267 -4.60 -6.69 9.75
N ASN A 268 -5.06 -6.05 10.82
CA ASN A 268 -4.71 -6.42 12.18
C ASN A 268 -5.74 -7.34 12.85
N VAL A 269 -6.91 -7.55 12.22
CA VAL A 269 -8.00 -8.37 12.77
C VAL A 269 -7.62 -9.84 12.98
N PRO A 270 -6.93 -10.51 12.05
CA PRO A 270 -6.53 -11.91 12.26
C PRO A 270 -5.70 -12.11 13.53
N ASP A 271 -4.80 -11.19 13.85
CA ASP A 271 -4.00 -11.24 15.08
C ASP A 271 -4.87 -11.02 16.34
N MET A 272 -5.85 -10.12 16.28
CA MET A 272 -6.82 -9.88 17.38
C MET A 272 -7.69 -11.11 17.65
N VAL A 273 -8.18 -11.77 16.60
CA VAL A 273 -8.93 -13.02 16.71
C VAL A 273 -8.05 -14.12 17.34
N THR A 274 -6.80 -14.23 16.88
CA THR A 274 -5.83 -15.19 17.44
C THR A 274 -5.54 -14.89 18.91
N ALA A 275 -5.51 -13.62 19.33
CA ALA A 275 -5.39 -13.21 20.73
C ALA A 275 -6.66 -13.45 21.55
N GLY A 276 -7.76 -13.88 20.92
CA GLY A 276 -9.03 -14.18 21.59
C GLY A 276 -9.84 -12.95 22.00
N LEU A 277 -9.61 -11.81 21.35
CA LEU A 277 -10.32 -10.58 21.66
C LEU A 277 -11.75 -10.60 21.10
N ASN A 278 -12.70 -10.10 21.90
CA ASN A 278 -14.07 -9.85 21.50
C ASN A 278 -14.16 -8.43 20.91
N ILE A 279 -14.13 -8.31 19.57
CA ILE A 279 -14.03 -7.03 18.91
C ILE A 279 -15.34 -6.61 18.21
N SER A 280 -15.52 -5.29 18.08
CA SER A 280 -16.51 -4.63 17.23
C SER A 280 -15.80 -3.59 16.36
N VAL A 281 -16.32 -3.36 15.16
CA VAL A 281 -15.83 -2.31 14.25
C VAL A 281 -16.86 -1.20 14.20
N ASP A 282 -16.46 -0.02 14.61
CA ASP A 282 -17.34 1.15 14.80
C ASP A 282 -16.80 2.35 13.97
N PRO A 283 -17.61 3.37 13.66
CA PRO A 283 -17.14 4.62 13.10
C PRO A 283 -16.10 5.30 14.00
N ILE A 284 -15.09 5.94 13.37
CA ILE A 284 -14.10 6.74 14.11
C ILE A 284 -14.79 7.99 14.64
N PRO A 285 -14.72 8.29 15.95
CA PRO A 285 -15.41 9.43 16.54
C PRO A 285 -14.78 10.75 16.09
N SER A 286 -15.64 11.75 15.88
CA SER A 286 -15.22 13.10 15.46
C SER A 286 -14.42 13.81 16.56
N ALA A 287 -13.31 14.46 16.16
CA ALA A 287 -12.54 15.37 17.01
C ALA A 287 -12.85 16.85 16.70
N GLY A 288 -13.17 17.18 15.45
CA GLY A 288 -13.38 18.53 14.97
C GLY A 288 -14.85 18.94 14.78
N GLY A 289 -15.80 18.02 15.06
CA GLY A 289 -17.24 18.28 14.98
C GLY A 289 -17.88 17.95 13.64
N GLN A 290 -17.13 17.65 12.58
CA GLN A 290 -17.61 17.07 11.33
C GLN A 290 -17.39 15.55 11.32
N PRO A 291 -18.01 14.78 10.40
CA PRO A 291 -17.76 13.36 10.28
C PRO A 291 -16.28 13.05 10.08
N ALA A 292 -15.76 12.08 10.84
CA ALA A 292 -14.42 11.56 10.67
C ALA A 292 -14.40 10.53 9.52
N GLN A 293 -13.97 10.96 8.34
CA GLN A 293 -13.98 10.16 7.12
C GLN A 293 -12.59 9.60 6.86
N PRO A 294 -12.36 8.28 6.98
CA PRO A 294 -11.11 7.66 6.57
C PRO A 294 -10.98 7.62 5.05
N PHE A 295 -9.79 7.29 4.56
CA PHE A 295 -9.62 6.90 3.17
C PHE A 295 -10.21 5.50 2.92
N VAL A 296 -10.85 5.32 1.74
CA VAL A 296 -11.00 4.01 1.12
C VAL A 296 -9.76 3.75 0.28
N GLY A 297 -9.11 2.62 0.54
CA GLY A 297 -7.98 2.10 -0.20
C GLY A 297 -8.38 0.90 -1.06
N VAL A 298 -7.68 0.72 -2.17
CA VAL A 298 -7.72 -0.51 -2.96
C VAL A 298 -6.28 -0.99 -3.13
N GLN A 299 -6.08 -2.25 -2.83
CA GLN A 299 -4.81 -2.91 -3.07
C GLN A 299 -4.92 -3.79 -4.31
N GLY A 300 -3.89 -3.78 -5.13
CA GLY A 300 -3.85 -4.58 -6.35
C GLY A 300 -2.44 -5.00 -6.71
N PHE A 301 -2.32 -5.75 -7.78
CA PHE A 301 -1.04 -6.12 -8.36
C PHE A 301 -0.90 -5.50 -9.74
N VAL A 302 0.25 -4.93 -10.03
CA VAL A 302 0.56 -4.22 -11.27
C VAL A 302 1.72 -4.89 -12.01
N VAL A 303 1.74 -4.74 -13.34
CA VAL A 303 2.78 -5.30 -14.21
C VAL A 303 3.79 -4.21 -14.56
N SER A 304 5.08 -4.55 -14.43
CA SER A 304 6.19 -3.68 -14.79
C SER A 304 6.20 -3.35 -16.30
N ALA A 305 6.34 -2.07 -16.66
CA ALA A 305 6.50 -1.63 -18.05
C ALA A 305 7.81 -2.13 -18.70
N LYS A 306 8.73 -2.67 -17.94
CA LYS A 306 10.05 -3.17 -18.41
C LYS A 306 10.16 -4.69 -18.31
N THR A 307 9.10 -5.39 -17.95
CA THR A 307 9.10 -6.85 -17.98
C THR A 307 9.39 -7.37 -19.37
N LYS A 308 10.20 -8.41 -19.47
CA LYS A 308 10.41 -9.17 -20.70
C LYS A 308 9.44 -10.37 -20.81
N ASN A 309 8.68 -10.59 -19.76
CA ASN A 309 7.83 -11.74 -19.53
C ASN A 309 6.33 -11.34 -19.51
N ALA A 310 5.94 -10.33 -20.28
CA ALA A 310 4.61 -9.69 -20.18
C ALA A 310 3.45 -10.70 -20.27
N LEU A 311 3.51 -11.68 -21.17
CA LEU A 311 2.45 -12.68 -21.31
C LEU A 311 2.33 -13.55 -20.04
N ALA A 312 3.44 -14.11 -19.56
CA ALA A 312 3.43 -14.95 -18.36
C ALA A 312 3.05 -14.13 -17.10
N ALA A 313 3.54 -12.89 -17.00
CA ALA A 313 3.19 -12.01 -15.89
C ALA A 313 1.70 -11.65 -15.89
N THR A 314 1.13 -11.32 -17.05
CA THR A 314 -0.31 -11.02 -17.18
C THR A 314 -1.14 -12.26 -16.90
N ASP A 315 -0.77 -13.41 -17.41
CA ASP A 315 -1.48 -14.68 -17.17
C ASP A 315 -1.50 -15.05 -15.68
N PHE A 316 -0.33 -15.00 -15.02
CA PHE A 316 -0.27 -15.22 -13.56
C PHE A 316 -1.13 -14.22 -12.79
N LEU A 317 -1.09 -12.96 -13.20
CA LEU A 317 -1.85 -11.90 -12.55
C LEU A 317 -3.37 -12.10 -12.70
N THR A 318 -3.86 -12.35 -13.92
CA THR A 318 -5.29 -12.40 -14.22
C THR A 318 -5.95 -13.72 -13.85
N ASN A 319 -5.28 -14.84 -14.12
CA ASN A 319 -5.88 -16.18 -13.98
C ASN A 319 -5.55 -16.87 -12.65
N TYR A 320 -4.50 -16.41 -11.93
CA TYR A 320 -4.15 -16.98 -10.62
C TYR A 320 -4.38 -15.98 -9.49
N ILE A 321 -3.76 -14.81 -9.50
CA ILE A 321 -3.99 -13.80 -8.44
C ILE A 321 -5.44 -13.28 -8.50
N GLY A 322 -6.02 -13.12 -9.69
CA GLY A 322 -7.41 -12.72 -9.90
C GLY A 322 -8.45 -13.80 -9.64
N SER A 323 -8.06 -15.05 -9.35
CA SER A 323 -9.00 -16.14 -9.10
C SER A 323 -9.75 -15.98 -7.77
N GLU A 324 -10.98 -16.49 -7.69
CA GLU A 324 -11.78 -16.48 -6.46
C GLU A 324 -11.07 -17.20 -5.31
N GLU A 325 -10.40 -18.32 -5.59
CA GLU A 325 -9.63 -19.09 -4.60
C GLU A 325 -8.53 -18.22 -3.96
N VAL A 326 -7.71 -17.55 -4.77
CA VAL A 326 -6.60 -16.73 -4.26
C VAL A 326 -7.11 -15.47 -3.57
N GLN A 327 -8.14 -14.82 -4.09
CA GLN A 327 -8.73 -13.64 -3.46
C GLN A 327 -9.39 -13.98 -2.11
N THR A 328 -10.04 -15.14 -2.01
CA THR A 328 -10.57 -15.65 -0.73
C THR A 328 -9.43 -15.94 0.27
N ALA A 329 -8.37 -16.61 -0.17
CA ALA A 329 -7.20 -16.88 0.69
C ALA A 329 -6.48 -15.60 1.15
N LEU A 330 -6.40 -14.57 0.29
CA LEU A 330 -5.87 -13.25 0.66
C LEU A 330 -6.73 -12.56 1.72
N TYR A 331 -8.06 -12.73 1.64
CA TYR A 331 -8.98 -12.26 2.67
C TYR A 331 -8.79 -13.02 3.99
N GLU A 332 -8.80 -14.34 3.97
CA GLU A 332 -8.70 -15.17 5.18
C GLU A 332 -7.43 -14.90 5.99
N ILE A 333 -6.31 -14.62 5.32
CA ILE A 333 -5.03 -14.32 5.98
C ILE A 333 -4.90 -12.82 6.32
N GLY A 334 -5.32 -11.95 5.41
CA GLY A 334 -5.08 -10.51 5.50
C GLY A 334 -6.23 -9.69 6.08
N GLY A 335 -7.42 -10.30 6.27
CA GLY A 335 -8.61 -9.65 6.84
C GLY A 335 -9.25 -8.56 5.98
N ARG A 336 -8.73 -8.28 4.78
CA ARG A 336 -9.21 -7.23 3.88
C ARG A 336 -10.36 -7.73 3.04
N ALA A 337 -11.40 -6.91 2.85
CA ALA A 337 -12.53 -7.28 1.99
C ALA A 337 -12.06 -7.56 0.56
N PRO A 338 -12.44 -8.70 -0.05
CA PRO A 338 -12.05 -9.03 -1.43
C PRO A 338 -12.55 -8.00 -2.44
N ALA A 339 -11.77 -7.76 -3.49
CA ALA A 339 -12.19 -6.92 -4.61
C ALA A 339 -13.06 -7.67 -5.63
N LEU A 340 -12.90 -8.99 -5.75
CA LEU A 340 -13.72 -9.84 -6.59
C LEU A 340 -15.10 -10.03 -5.95
N THR A 341 -16.18 -9.76 -6.70
CA THR A 341 -17.55 -9.76 -6.17
C THR A 341 -17.96 -11.09 -5.55
N ALA A 342 -17.64 -12.21 -6.19
CA ALA A 342 -17.99 -13.54 -5.65
C ALA A 342 -17.31 -13.81 -4.30
N ALA A 343 -16.03 -13.49 -4.16
CA ALA A 343 -15.29 -13.64 -2.90
C ALA A 343 -15.80 -12.64 -1.84
N PHE A 344 -16.15 -11.40 -2.25
CA PHE A 344 -16.73 -10.40 -1.36
C PHE A 344 -18.09 -10.87 -0.79
N ASP A 345 -18.98 -11.39 -1.64
CA ASP A 345 -20.30 -11.87 -1.23
C ASP A 345 -20.18 -13.02 -0.22
N ALA A 346 -19.21 -13.91 -0.42
CA ALA A 346 -18.91 -14.99 0.53
C ALA A 346 -18.41 -14.45 1.89
N ALA A 347 -17.56 -13.41 1.87
CA ALA A 347 -17.01 -12.78 3.08
C ALA A 347 -18.01 -11.86 3.80
N SER A 348 -19.06 -11.39 3.13
CA SER A 348 -19.98 -10.34 3.63
C SER A 348 -20.78 -10.72 4.88
N SER A 349 -20.87 -12.02 5.20
CA SER A 349 -21.50 -12.52 6.43
C SER A 349 -20.62 -12.31 7.69
N ASP A 350 -19.34 -12.01 7.53
CA ASP A 350 -18.45 -11.70 8.65
C ASP A 350 -18.80 -10.30 9.23
N PRO A 351 -19.17 -10.21 10.52
CA PRO A 351 -19.54 -8.94 11.15
C PRO A 351 -18.41 -7.91 11.14
N VAL A 352 -17.15 -8.34 11.07
CA VAL A 352 -15.99 -7.44 10.96
C VAL A 352 -15.95 -6.81 9.57
N ILE A 353 -16.12 -7.59 8.50
CA ILE A 353 -16.21 -7.09 7.12
C ILE A 353 -17.40 -6.14 6.98
N ALA A 354 -18.57 -6.51 7.54
CA ALA A 354 -19.76 -5.67 7.53
C ALA A 354 -19.49 -4.33 8.26
N GLY A 355 -18.78 -4.34 9.39
CA GLY A 355 -18.41 -3.16 10.15
C GLY A 355 -17.47 -2.22 9.37
N PHE A 356 -16.39 -2.75 8.79
CA PHE A 356 -15.50 -1.96 7.91
C PHE A 356 -16.26 -1.42 6.69
N GLY A 357 -17.13 -2.23 6.08
CA GLY A 357 -17.98 -1.81 4.97
C GLY A 357 -18.91 -0.65 5.33
N ALA A 358 -19.52 -0.68 6.52
CA ALA A 358 -20.38 0.41 7.00
C ALA A 358 -19.61 1.72 7.19
N VAL A 359 -18.38 1.67 7.72
CA VAL A 359 -17.49 2.84 7.81
C VAL A 359 -17.04 3.28 6.42
N GLY A 360 -16.67 2.34 5.55
CA GLY A 360 -16.25 2.59 4.18
C GLY A 360 -17.31 3.28 3.31
N ALA A 361 -18.59 3.06 3.59
CA ALA A 361 -19.69 3.71 2.87
C ALA A 361 -19.72 5.25 3.03
N THR A 362 -19.08 5.78 4.08
CA THR A 362 -18.94 7.23 4.33
C THR A 362 -17.52 7.74 4.15
N ALA A 363 -16.60 6.86 3.83
CA ALA A 363 -15.19 7.17 3.60
C ALA A 363 -14.98 7.85 2.24
N VAL A 364 -13.79 8.44 2.06
CA VAL A 364 -13.43 9.11 0.80
C VAL A 364 -12.36 8.30 0.07
N PRO A 365 -12.43 8.16 -1.26
CA PRO A 365 -11.36 7.52 -2.01
C PRO A 365 -10.03 8.24 -1.75
N MET A 366 -8.95 7.49 -1.57
CA MET A 366 -7.63 8.10 -1.48
C MET A 366 -7.22 8.66 -2.84
N PRO A 367 -6.66 9.88 -2.93
CA PRO A 367 -6.32 10.49 -4.21
C PRO A 367 -5.28 9.68 -4.99
N ASN A 368 -5.62 9.19 -6.18
CA ASN A 368 -4.72 8.44 -7.08
C ASN A 368 -3.98 9.34 -8.09
N ILE A 369 -3.99 10.66 -7.88
CA ILE A 369 -3.28 11.64 -8.71
C ILE A 369 -1.79 11.72 -8.35
N PRO A 370 -0.89 12.03 -9.31
CA PRO A 370 0.57 12.09 -9.05
C PRO A 370 0.97 13.07 -7.94
N GLN A 371 0.18 14.12 -7.76
CA GLN A 371 0.40 15.16 -6.74
C GLN A 371 0.31 14.61 -5.32
N MET A 372 -0.50 13.55 -5.09
CA MET A 372 -0.61 12.92 -3.77
C MET A 372 0.73 12.37 -3.27
N GLY A 373 1.58 11.86 -4.16
CA GLY A 373 2.94 11.44 -3.82
C GLY A 373 3.81 12.56 -3.25
N LYS A 374 3.52 13.83 -3.59
CA LYS A 374 4.20 15.00 -3.01
C LYS A 374 3.65 15.36 -1.63
N VAL A 375 2.35 15.19 -1.42
CA VAL A 375 1.74 15.40 -0.10
C VAL A 375 2.36 14.48 0.94
N TRP A 376 2.45 13.18 0.66
CA TRP A 376 3.06 12.19 1.57
C TRP A 376 4.46 12.57 2.06
N GLN A 377 5.28 13.19 1.19
CA GLN A 377 6.67 13.58 1.52
C GLN A 377 6.79 14.60 2.66
N TYR A 378 5.77 15.43 2.86
CA TYR A 378 5.83 16.55 3.82
C TYR A 378 4.84 16.38 4.97
N TRP A 379 3.75 15.64 4.76
CA TRP A 379 2.62 15.58 5.66
C TRP A 379 2.98 14.94 7.00
N GLY A 380 3.45 13.70 6.99
CA GLY A 380 3.74 12.95 8.22
C GLY A 380 4.83 13.62 9.07
N VAL A 381 5.94 14.01 8.46
CA VAL A 381 7.03 14.69 9.20
C VAL A 381 6.59 16.00 9.85
N THR A 382 5.59 16.68 9.25
CA THR A 382 5.01 17.89 9.84
C THR A 382 4.08 17.56 11.01
N GLU A 383 3.23 16.54 10.89
CA GLU A 383 2.40 16.06 12.00
C GLU A 383 3.26 15.61 13.19
N ALA A 384 4.34 14.84 12.93
CA ALA A 384 5.28 14.43 13.97
C ALA A 384 5.90 15.63 14.70
N ALA A 385 6.39 16.62 13.95
CA ALA A 385 6.97 17.84 14.53
C ALA A 385 5.97 18.60 15.40
N ILE A 386 4.70 18.68 14.99
CA ILE A 386 3.63 19.32 15.75
C ILE A 386 3.31 18.55 17.02
N ILE A 387 3.17 17.22 16.94
CA ILE A 387 2.91 16.34 18.09
C ILE A 387 4.03 16.45 19.14
N GLU A 388 5.28 16.56 18.70
CA GLU A 388 6.45 16.73 19.55
C GLU A 388 6.63 18.16 20.08
N GLY A 389 5.81 19.13 19.65
CA GLY A 389 5.90 20.53 20.08
C GLY A 389 7.13 21.26 19.54
N GLN A 390 7.63 20.91 18.34
CA GLN A 390 8.84 21.47 17.74
C GLN A 390 8.66 22.89 17.17
N GLY A 391 7.48 23.51 17.36
CA GLY A 391 7.21 24.89 16.89
C GLY A 391 5.75 25.27 17.00
N ASP A 392 5.40 26.43 16.44
CA ASP A 392 4.02 26.87 16.35
C ASP A 392 3.25 25.99 15.34
N PRO A 393 2.16 25.33 15.76
CA PRO A 393 1.46 24.35 14.92
C PRO A 393 0.90 24.96 13.63
N ALA A 394 0.37 26.19 13.69
CA ALA A 394 -0.18 26.85 12.51
C ALA A 394 0.91 27.21 11.50
N GLN A 395 2.07 27.69 11.99
CA GLN A 395 3.21 28.01 11.13
C GLN A 395 3.81 26.77 10.47
N LEU A 396 3.93 25.66 11.21
CA LEU A 396 4.41 24.38 10.66
C LEU A 396 3.47 23.87 9.58
N TRP A 397 2.14 23.93 9.81
CA TRP A 397 1.13 23.50 8.85
C TRP A 397 1.10 24.36 7.59
N GLN A 398 1.15 25.69 7.75
CA GLN A 398 1.24 26.64 6.62
C GLN A 398 2.51 26.41 5.80
N LYS A 399 3.65 26.18 6.47
CA LYS A 399 4.90 25.88 5.79
C LYS A 399 4.80 24.59 4.98
N MET A 400 4.27 23.51 5.57
CA MET A 400 4.02 22.24 4.88
C MET A 400 3.16 22.46 3.63
N THR A 401 2.05 23.17 3.77
CA THR A 401 1.15 23.47 2.64
C THR A 401 1.88 24.23 1.52
N ALA A 402 2.71 25.21 1.87
CA ALA A 402 3.49 25.97 0.90
C ALA A 402 4.56 25.09 0.21
N ASP A 403 5.22 24.21 0.96
CA ASP A 403 6.21 23.27 0.43
C ASP A 403 5.56 22.26 -0.55
N VAL A 404 4.40 21.70 -0.18
CA VAL A 404 3.62 20.83 -1.06
C VAL A 404 3.17 21.58 -2.31
N GLN A 405 2.59 22.79 -2.16
CA GLN A 405 2.15 23.60 -3.30
C GLN A 405 3.30 23.88 -4.27
N SER A 406 4.50 24.18 -3.74
CA SER A 406 5.69 24.36 -4.56
C SER A 406 6.15 23.08 -5.28
N ALA A 407 5.91 21.91 -4.67
CA ALA A 407 6.34 20.63 -5.23
C ALA A 407 5.37 20.07 -6.28
N ILE A 408 4.10 20.49 -6.24
CA ILE A 408 3.08 20.04 -7.21
C ILE A 408 2.91 20.99 -8.40
N GLY A 409 3.42 22.23 -8.31
CA GLY A 409 3.44 23.24 -9.37
C GLY A 409 2.33 24.26 -9.26
#